data_d96935717be419153b3aa88fb89d2034
#
_entry.id   d96935717be419153b3aa88fb89d2034
#
_cell.length_a   1.000
_cell.length_b   1.000
_cell.length_c   1.000
_cell.angle_alpha   90.00
_cell.angle_beta   90.00
_cell.angle_gamma   90.00
#
_symmetry.space_group_name_H-M   'P 1'
#
loop_
_entity.id
_entity.type
_entity.pdbx_description
1 polymer ?
#
loop_
_entity_poly.entity_id
_entity_poly.type
_entity_poly.pdbx_seq_one_letter_code
_entity_poly.pdbx_strand_id
1 'polypeptide(L)'
;MKTVRFDDAAVRYTGRWFFGDAAETTCAGAYFEVGFTGAELLLSFDMRGVSETPPHLFLQLDGGAKFEAPTDAYLRVEAPDGGAHALRVIVKSIDECESRWENPNCRVSFLGCEAEGFRHLPTDTRPVIEFIGDSITEGILVDPERRSPCYTDDRYNRVYQDDATTGWAWRTAEALGMAARIMGYGAVGLTR
;
A
#
# COMPACT_ATOMS: atom_id res chain seq x y z
N MET A 1 -22.37 11.67 -3.25
CA MET A 1 -20.94 11.41 -3.14
C MET A 1 -20.24 12.04 -4.33
N LYS A 2 -19.00 12.50 -4.15
CA LYS A 2 -18.10 12.99 -5.20
C LYS A 2 -17.12 11.89 -5.52
N THR A 3 -16.66 11.83 -6.77
CA THR A 3 -15.63 10.88 -7.21
C THR A 3 -14.38 11.66 -7.63
N VAL A 4 -13.22 11.20 -7.25
CA VAL A 4 -11.92 11.69 -7.72
C VAL A 4 -11.10 10.54 -8.30
N ARG A 5 -10.30 10.85 -9.31
CA ARG A 5 -9.36 9.89 -9.89
C ARG A 5 -8.09 9.85 -9.06
N PHE A 6 -7.26 8.84 -9.34
CA PHE A 6 -5.96 8.65 -8.70
C PHE A 6 -5.02 9.87 -8.84
N ASP A 7 -5.15 10.69 -9.89
CA ASP A 7 -4.31 11.85 -10.20
C ASP A 7 -4.87 13.18 -9.65
N ASP A 8 -5.93 13.11 -8.83
CA ASP A 8 -6.50 14.29 -8.17
C ASP A 8 -5.57 14.86 -7.09
N ALA A 9 -5.61 16.17 -6.91
CA ALA A 9 -4.80 16.88 -5.92
C ALA A 9 -5.15 16.54 -4.45
N ALA A 10 -6.27 15.87 -4.19
CA ALA A 10 -6.61 15.32 -2.87
C ALA A 10 -5.83 14.02 -2.55
N VAL A 11 -5.14 13.44 -3.52
CA VAL A 11 -4.34 12.22 -3.38
C VAL A 11 -2.85 12.56 -3.41
N ARG A 12 -2.10 12.03 -2.46
CA ARG A 12 -0.65 12.21 -2.37
C ARG A 12 0.06 10.88 -2.30
N TYR A 13 1.13 10.71 -3.06
CA TYR A 13 1.87 9.46 -3.17
C TYR A 13 3.26 9.54 -2.54
N THR A 14 3.71 8.44 -1.96
CA THR A 14 5.08 8.23 -1.50
C THR A 14 5.54 6.83 -1.90
N GLY A 15 6.79 6.70 -2.31
CA GLY A 15 7.31 5.45 -2.88
C GLY A 15 7.38 5.52 -4.40
N ARG A 16 7.49 4.36 -5.03
CA ARG A 16 7.57 4.25 -6.49
C ARG A 16 6.20 3.89 -7.05
N TRP A 17 5.68 4.80 -7.84
CA TRP A 17 4.40 4.68 -8.53
C TRP A 17 4.57 4.97 -10.01
N PHE A 18 3.91 4.22 -10.84
CA PHE A 18 3.71 4.48 -12.25
C PHE A 18 2.31 5.07 -12.46
N PHE A 19 2.22 6.12 -13.27
CA PHE A 19 0.97 6.84 -13.53
C PHE A 19 0.60 6.68 -15.00
N GLY A 20 -0.39 5.83 -15.27
CA GLY A 20 -0.99 5.58 -16.57
C GLY A 20 -2.51 5.75 -16.50
N ASP A 21 -3.25 4.67 -16.73
CA ASP A 21 -4.71 4.63 -16.54
C ASP A 21 -5.11 4.52 -15.07
N ALA A 22 -4.16 4.12 -14.22
CA ALA A 22 -4.24 4.04 -12.76
C ALA A 22 -2.91 4.50 -12.14
N ALA A 23 -2.88 4.69 -10.82
CA ALA A 23 -1.63 4.74 -10.07
C ALA A 23 -1.23 3.32 -9.68
N GLU A 24 -0.12 2.83 -10.23
CA GLU A 24 0.31 1.44 -10.07
C GLU A 24 1.63 1.33 -9.32
N THR A 25 1.75 0.31 -8.49
CA THR A 25 3.00 -0.05 -7.82
C THR A 25 3.12 -1.55 -7.60
N THR A 26 4.35 -2.04 -7.65
CA THR A 26 4.77 -3.39 -7.24
C THR A 26 5.75 -3.33 -6.08
N CYS A 27 5.82 -2.21 -5.35
CA CYS A 27 6.75 -2.00 -4.25
C CYS A 27 6.02 -2.03 -2.90
N ALA A 28 6.34 -3.01 -2.06
CA ALA A 28 5.92 -3.01 -0.67
C ALA A 28 6.48 -1.78 0.07
N GLY A 29 5.71 -1.21 0.97
CA GLY A 29 6.04 0.05 1.65
C GLY A 29 5.73 1.32 0.85
N ALA A 30 5.33 1.22 -0.43
CA ALA A 30 4.75 2.36 -1.12
C ALA A 30 3.37 2.70 -0.52
N TYR A 31 3.00 3.98 -0.49
CA TYR A 31 1.71 4.38 0.05
C TYR A 31 1.14 5.61 -0.66
N PHE A 32 -0.17 5.76 -0.55
CA PHE A 32 -0.83 7.01 -0.87
C PHE A 32 -1.70 7.47 0.30
N GLU A 33 -2.04 8.75 0.27
CA GLU A 33 -2.89 9.38 1.27
C GLU A 33 -4.00 10.15 0.57
N VAL A 34 -5.21 10.08 1.13
CA VAL A 34 -6.39 10.78 0.63
C VAL A 34 -6.95 11.67 1.72
N GLY A 35 -7.13 12.96 1.42
CA GLY A 35 -7.88 13.88 2.27
C GLY A 35 -9.34 13.91 1.86
N PHE A 36 -10.26 13.59 2.77
CA PHE A 36 -11.70 13.56 2.47
C PHE A 36 -12.56 14.15 3.59
N THR A 37 -13.83 14.33 3.31
CA THR A 37 -14.88 14.69 4.29
C THR A 37 -16.04 13.75 4.14
N GLY A 38 -16.71 13.44 5.26
CA GLY A 38 -17.82 12.51 5.31
C GLY A 38 -17.51 11.28 6.15
N ALA A 39 -18.53 10.52 6.50
CA ALA A 39 -18.43 9.34 7.35
C ALA A 39 -17.93 8.09 6.60
N GLU A 40 -17.67 8.19 5.30
CA GLU A 40 -17.29 7.04 4.48
C GLU A 40 -16.37 7.45 3.32
N LEU A 41 -15.39 6.60 3.01
CA LEU A 41 -14.56 6.65 1.81
C LEU A 41 -14.59 5.29 1.13
N LEU A 42 -14.90 5.26 -0.17
CA LEU A 42 -14.84 4.07 -1.01
C LEU A 42 -13.62 4.18 -1.93
N LEU A 43 -12.66 3.27 -1.79
CA LEU A 43 -11.50 3.14 -2.68
C LEU A 43 -11.82 2.19 -3.83
N SER A 44 -11.31 2.47 -5.02
CA SER A 44 -11.49 1.63 -6.21
C SER A 44 -10.14 1.22 -6.79
N PHE A 45 -9.98 -0.07 -7.10
CA PHE A 45 -8.76 -0.64 -7.66
C PHE A 45 -9.06 -1.47 -8.92
N ASP A 46 -8.11 -1.51 -9.84
CA ASP A 46 -8.16 -2.41 -10.98
C ASP A 46 -7.58 -3.78 -10.61
N MET A 47 -8.44 -4.79 -10.58
CA MET A 47 -8.08 -6.17 -10.26
C MET A 47 -7.82 -7.04 -11.49
N ARG A 48 -7.86 -6.47 -12.70
CA ARG A 48 -7.62 -7.26 -13.93
C ARG A 48 -6.21 -7.82 -13.96
N GLY A 49 -6.11 -9.14 -14.09
CA GLY A 49 -4.83 -9.85 -14.13
C GLY A 49 -4.07 -9.91 -12.81
N VAL A 50 -4.68 -9.53 -11.69
CA VAL A 50 -4.11 -9.74 -10.36
C VAL A 50 -4.22 -11.23 -10.00
N SER A 51 -3.17 -11.79 -9.37
CA SER A 51 -3.10 -13.18 -8.97
C SER A 51 -4.12 -13.54 -7.87
N GLU A 52 -4.21 -14.84 -7.56
CA GLU A 52 -5.05 -15.35 -6.44
C GLU A 52 -4.51 -14.91 -5.08
N THR A 53 -3.26 -14.46 -5.01
CA THR A 53 -2.62 -13.87 -3.82
C THR A 53 -2.45 -12.36 -4.01
N PRO A 54 -3.52 -11.57 -3.93
CA PRO A 54 -3.45 -10.13 -4.15
C PRO A 54 -2.56 -9.46 -3.09
N PRO A 55 -1.91 -8.33 -3.42
CA PRO A 55 -1.19 -7.53 -2.44
C PRO A 55 -2.07 -7.19 -1.23
N HIS A 56 -1.48 -7.19 -0.04
CA HIS A 56 -2.16 -6.73 1.16
C HIS A 56 -1.86 -5.25 1.44
N LEU A 57 -2.85 -4.57 1.94
CA LEU A 57 -2.81 -3.15 2.29
C LEU A 57 -3.00 -2.96 3.79
N PHE A 58 -2.35 -1.94 4.35
CA PHE A 58 -2.77 -1.33 5.60
C PHE A 58 -3.57 -0.06 5.32
N LEU A 59 -4.73 0.02 5.92
CA LEU A 59 -5.58 1.19 5.95
C LEU A 59 -5.40 1.88 7.31
N GLN A 60 -4.95 3.12 7.31
CA GLN A 60 -4.69 3.89 8.54
C GLN A 60 -5.43 5.22 8.47
N LEU A 61 -6.55 5.33 9.19
CA LEU A 61 -7.35 6.53 9.29
C LEU A 61 -6.80 7.45 10.38
N ASP A 62 -6.58 8.73 10.05
CA ASP A 62 -6.17 9.81 10.96
C ASP A 62 -4.96 9.48 11.84
N GLY A 63 -4.04 8.67 11.33
CA GLY A 63 -2.86 8.23 12.06
C GLY A 63 -3.14 7.21 13.18
N GLY A 64 -4.36 6.68 13.26
CA GLY A 64 -4.76 5.67 14.24
C GLY A 64 -4.17 4.28 13.95
N ALA A 65 -4.85 3.24 14.42
CA ALA A 65 -4.46 1.85 14.18
C ALA A 65 -4.47 1.49 12.69
N LYS A 66 -3.57 0.61 12.30
CA LYS A 66 -3.54 0.04 10.94
C LYS A 66 -4.49 -1.16 10.87
N PHE A 67 -5.33 -1.20 9.85
CA PHE A 67 -6.19 -2.35 9.55
C PHE A 67 -5.68 -3.00 8.27
N GLU A 68 -5.46 -4.31 8.31
CA GLU A 68 -5.03 -5.06 7.14
C GLU A 68 -6.23 -5.53 6.31
N ALA A 69 -6.12 -5.37 4.99
CA ALA A 69 -7.05 -5.90 4.02
C ALA A 69 -6.30 -6.39 2.77
N PRO A 70 -6.74 -7.49 2.13
CA PRO A 70 -6.30 -7.80 0.77
C PRO A 70 -6.78 -6.70 -0.18
N THR A 71 -6.05 -6.45 -1.26
CA THR A 71 -6.53 -5.57 -2.32
C THR A 71 -7.77 -6.21 -2.97
N ASP A 72 -8.83 -5.44 -3.10
CA ASP A 72 -10.08 -5.84 -3.78
C ASP A 72 -10.54 -4.69 -4.68
N ALA A 73 -11.43 -4.98 -5.62
CA ALA A 73 -11.98 -3.98 -6.54
C ALA A 73 -12.53 -2.74 -5.81
N TYR A 74 -13.09 -2.94 -4.63
CA TYR A 74 -13.60 -1.88 -3.77
C TYR A 74 -13.24 -2.14 -2.31
N LEU A 75 -12.68 -1.14 -1.64
CA LEU A 75 -12.46 -1.15 -0.20
C LEU A 75 -13.20 0.04 0.42
N ARG A 76 -14.08 -0.25 1.36
CA ARG A 76 -14.84 0.75 2.11
C ARG A 76 -14.14 1.03 3.44
N VAL A 77 -13.98 2.30 3.75
CA VAL A 77 -13.46 2.79 5.03
C VAL A 77 -14.52 3.65 5.69
N GLU A 78 -14.93 3.26 6.90
CA GLU A 78 -15.85 4.06 7.72
C GLU A 78 -15.04 5.01 8.60
N ALA A 79 -15.45 6.28 8.63
CA ALA A 79 -14.89 7.30 9.49
C ALA A 79 -15.80 7.51 10.71
N PRO A 80 -15.26 7.98 11.86
CA PRO A 80 -16.02 8.10 13.11
C PRO A 80 -17.13 9.16 13.05
N ASP A 81 -17.03 10.11 12.14
CA ASP A 81 -18.02 11.19 11.93
C ASP A 81 -17.99 11.71 10.50
N GLY A 82 -18.81 12.71 10.19
CA GLY A 82 -18.85 13.38 8.89
C GLY A 82 -17.81 14.49 8.69
N GLY A 83 -16.79 14.55 9.54
CA GLY A 83 -15.76 15.58 9.53
C GLY A 83 -14.73 15.44 8.44
N ALA A 84 -13.59 16.07 8.68
CA ALA A 84 -12.44 16.05 7.78
C ALA A 84 -11.42 15.00 8.24
N HIS A 85 -11.11 14.05 7.37
CA HIS A 85 -10.27 12.90 7.64
C HIS A 85 -9.09 12.80 6.67
N ALA A 86 -8.11 11.99 7.03
CA ALA A 86 -7.00 11.58 6.17
C ALA A 86 -6.82 10.05 6.26
N LEU A 87 -6.95 9.37 5.14
CA LEU A 87 -6.65 7.94 5.04
C LEU A 87 -5.27 7.77 4.41
N ARG A 88 -4.41 6.99 5.06
CA ARG A 88 -3.18 6.47 4.46
C ARG A 88 -3.38 5.01 4.10
N VAL A 89 -3.09 4.66 2.84
CA VAL A 89 -3.15 3.31 2.30
C VAL A 89 -1.72 2.88 1.99
N ILE A 90 -1.20 1.90 2.71
CA ILE A 90 0.18 1.42 2.59
C ILE A 90 0.16 0.03 1.98
N VAL A 91 0.96 -0.21 0.96
CA VAL A 91 1.21 -1.56 0.45
C VAL A 91 2.01 -2.32 1.52
N LYS A 92 1.33 -3.16 2.29
CA LYS A 92 1.92 -3.94 3.38
C LYS A 92 2.88 -4.98 2.83
N SER A 93 2.39 -5.77 1.87
CA SER A 93 3.10 -6.92 1.31
C SER A 93 2.66 -7.22 -0.11
N ILE A 94 3.57 -7.82 -0.86
CA ILE A 94 3.37 -8.29 -2.22
C ILE A 94 4.01 -9.67 -2.31
N ASP A 95 3.31 -10.64 -2.88
CA ASP A 95 3.85 -12.00 -3.01
C ASP A 95 5.12 -12.00 -3.86
N GLU A 96 6.23 -12.43 -3.28
CA GLU A 96 7.54 -12.45 -3.96
C GLU A 96 7.63 -13.53 -5.05
N CYS A 97 6.75 -14.53 -5.02
CA CYS A 97 6.71 -15.61 -6.00
C CYS A 97 6.01 -15.20 -7.30
N GLU A 98 5.29 -14.08 -7.28
CA GLU A 98 4.52 -13.58 -8.39
C GLU A 98 5.33 -12.62 -9.30
N SER A 99 4.88 -12.41 -10.52
CA SER A 99 5.56 -11.52 -11.48
C SER A 99 5.37 -10.05 -11.11
N ARG A 100 6.47 -9.29 -11.07
CA ARG A 100 6.47 -7.84 -10.76
C ARG A 100 6.94 -6.95 -11.90
N TRP A 101 7.64 -7.51 -12.90
CA TRP A 101 8.30 -6.73 -13.95
C TRP A 101 7.66 -6.93 -15.31
N GLU A 102 7.56 -8.18 -15.75
CA GLU A 102 6.96 -8.52 -17.02
C GLU A 102 5.52 -8.98 -16.79
N ASN A 103 4.54 -8.24 -17.32
CA ASN A 103 3.12 -8.52 -17.11
C ASN A 103 2.79 -8.73 -15.62
N PRO A 104 3.00 -7.72 -14.77
CA PRO A 104 2.90 -7.88 -13.32
C PRO A 104 1.48 -8.29 -12.92
N ASN A 105 1.39 -9.41 -12.19
CA ASN A 105 0.14 -9.96 -11.65
C ASN A 105 0.04 -9.77 -10.12
N CYS A 106 1.03 -9.14 -9.50
CA CYS A 106 1.04 -8.77 -8.08
C CYS A 106 1.28 -7.27 -7.93
N ARG A 107 0.34 -6.46 -8.41
CA ARG A 107 0.39 -5.00 -8.34
C ARG A 107 -0.81 -4.43 -7.60
N VAL A 108 -0.62 -3.26 -7.03
CA VAL A 108 -1.71 -2.39 -6.59
C VAL A 108 -1.95 -1.36 -7.70
N SER A 109 -3.17 -1.31 -8.24
CA SER A 109 -3.59 -0.38 -9.30
C SER A 109 -4.76 0.46 -8.81
N PHE A 110 -4.47 1.61 -8.20
CA PHE A 110 -5.48 2.51 -7.63
C PHE A 110 -6.11 3.37 -8.73
N LEU A 111 -7.43 3.31 -8.86
CA LEU A 111 -8.21 4.05 -9.86
C LEU A 111 -8.71 5.40 -9.35
N GLY A 112 -9.03 5.47 -8.07
CA GLY A 112 -9.61 6.64 -7.45
C GLY A 112 -10.52 6.29 -6.28
N CYS A 113 -11.30 7.26 -5.82
CA CYS A 113 -12.16 7.05 -4.65
C CYS A 113 -13.41 7.95 -4.67
N GLU A 114 -14.37 7.60 -3.80
CA GLU A 114 -15.63 8.32 -3.61
C GLU A 114 -15.84 8.67 -2.14
N ALA A 115 -16.28 9.91 -1.87
CA ALA A 115 -16.63 10.42 -0.56
C ALA A 115 -17.67 11.54 -0.66
N GLU A 116 -18.15 12.09 0.46
CA GLU A 116 -18.99 13.29 0.44
C GLU A 116 -18.25 14.50 -0.13
N GLY A 117 -16.97 14.65 0.21
CA GLY A 117 -16.08 15.68 -0.31
C GLY A 117 -14.61 15.31 -0.19
N PHE A 118 -13.77 16.12 -0.81
CA PHE A 118 -12.31 15.94 -0.79
C PHE A 118 -11.62 17.22 -0.37
N ARG A 119 -10.43 17.09 0.21
CA ARG A 119 -9.59 18.21 0.61
C ARG A 119 -8.13 17.92 0.31
N HIS A 120 -7.37 18.97 0.05
CA HIS A 120 -5.92 18.86 -0.07
C HIS A 120 -5.31 18.51 1.29
N LEU A 121 -4.39 17.58 1.30
CA LEU A 121 -3.54 17.29 2.45
C LEU A 121 -2.40 18.32 2.53
N PRO A 122 -1.94 18.69 3.73
CA PRO A 122 -0.73 19.48 3.88
C PRO A 122 0.44 18.83 3.16
N THR A 123 1.32 19.63 2.55
CA THR A 123 2.54 19.12 1.92
C THR A 123 3.37 18.34 2.93
N ASP A 124 3.78 17.13 2.58
CA ASP A 124 4.75 16.38 3.39
C ASP A 124 6.13 16.99 3.18
N THR A 125 6.66 17.59 4.23
CA THR A 125 7.98 18.24 4.22
C THR A 125 9.09 17.36 4.77
N ARG A 126 8.78 16.11 5.16
CA ARG A 126 9.79 15.18 5.65
C ARG A 126 10.82 14.89 4.55
N PRO A 127 12.11 14.85 4.88
CA PRO A 127 13.12 14.34 3.96
C PRO A 127 12.78 12.91 3.54
N VAL A 128 13.19 12.53 2.34
CA VAL A 128 12.97 11.19 1.81
C VAL A 128 14.26 10.40 1.90
N ILE A 129 14.17 9.15 2.39
CA ILE A 129 15.25 8.17 2.33
C ILE A 129 14.82 7.00 1.45
N GLU A 130 15.65 6.62 0.49
CA GLU A 130 15.38 5.50 -0.40
C GLU A 130 16.25 4.31 -0.01
N PHE A 131 15.61 3.14 0.12
CA PHE A 131 16.24 1.86 0.40
C PHE A 131 16.11 0.98 -0.84
N ILE A 132 17.23 0.47 -1.32
CA ILE A 132 17.30 -0.46 -2.46
C ILE A 132 17.90 -1.75 -1.94
N GLY A 133 17.23 -2.89 -2.17
CA GLY A 133 17.72 -4.18 -1.68
C GLY A 133 16.81 -5.34 -2.08
N ASP A 134 16.96 -6.41 -1.33
CA ASP A 134 16.28 -7.69 -1.54
C ASP A 134 15.07 -7.89 -0.61
N SER A 135 14.71 -9.15 -0.38
CA SER A 135 13.61 -9.58 0.48
C SER A 135 13.71 -9.06 1.92
N ILE A 136 14.93 -8.92 2.47
CA ILE A 136 15.11 -8.39 3.84
C ILE A 136 14.73 -6.91 3.88
N THR A 137 15.05 -6.17 2.84
CA THR A 137 14.69 -4.75 2.71
C THR A 137 13.19 -4.57 2.51
N GLU A 138 12.56 -5.49 1.81
CA GLU A 138 11.12 -5.50 1.55
C GLU A 138 10.29 -5.88 2.79
N GLY A 139 10.87 -6.58 3.76
CA GLY A 139 10.16 -7.05 4.96
C GLY A 139 9.49 -8.41 4.76
N ILE A 140 10.14 -9.30 4.00
CA ILE A 140 9.68 -10.67 3.78
C ILE A 140 9.88 -11.50 5.06
N LEU A 141 8.88 -12.35 5.39
CA LEU A 141 8.88 -13.28 6.53
C LEU A 141 9.18 -12.60 7.89
N VAL A 142 8.72 -11.38 8.10
CA VAL A 142 8.89 -10.71 9.41
C VAL A 142 8.01 -11.34 10.50
N ASP A 143 6.92 -12.03 10.10
CA ASP A 143 6.06 -12.83 10.98
C ASP A 143 5.81 -14.24 10.39
N PRO A 144 6.82 -15.14 10.46
CA PRO A 144 6.75 -16.43 9.78
C PRO A 144 5.68 -17.38 10.34
N GLU A 145 5.18 -17.13 11.54
CA GLU A 145 4.15 -17.95 12.17
C GLU A 145 2.73 -17.56 11.75
N ARG A 146 2.56 -16.40 11.13
CA ARG A 146 1.26 -15.91 10.71
C ARG A 146 0.69 -16.77 9.58
N ARG A 147 -0.60 -17.01 9.64
CA ARG A 147 -1.32 -17.84 8.66
C ARG A 147 -2.51 -17.09 8.11
N SER A 148 -2.88 -17.43 6.88
CA SER A 148 -4.12 -16.98 6.28
C SER A 148 -5.32 -17.43 7.12
N PRO A 149 -6.25 -16.56 7.49
CA PRO A 149 -7.46 -16.95 8.20
C PRO A 149 -8.49 -17.67 7.29
N CYS A 150 -8.32 -17.57 5.97
CA CYS A 150 -9.29 -18.04 4.98
C CYS A 150 -8.83 -19.29 4.21
N TYR A 151 -7.53 -19.53 4.13
CA TYR A 151 -6.95 -20.57 3.30
C TYR A 151 -6.02 -21.48 4.11
N THR A 152 -6.05 -22.77 3.80
CA THR A 152 -5.18 -23.80 4.44
C THR A 152 -3.90 -24.07 3.62
N ASP A 153 -3.85 -23.64 2.37
CA ASP A 153 -2.70 -23.78 1.50
C ASP A 153 -1.64 -22.72 1.88
N ASP A 154 -0.41 -23.17 2.13
CA ASP A 154 0.69 -22.34 2.61
C ASP A 154 1.08 -21.21 1.64
N ARG A 155 0.82 -21.35 0.34
CA ARG A 155 1.06 -20.31 -0.65
C ARG A 155 0.34 -18.98 -0.33
N TYR A 156 -0.84 -19.06 0.31
CA TYR A 156 -1.60 -17.87 0.71
C TYR A 156 -1.09 -17.23 2.00
N ASN A 157 -0.16 -17.86 2.71
CA ASN A 157 0.38 -17.32 3.96
C ASN A 157 1.37 -16.18 3.70
N ARG A 158 2.03 -16.14 2.55
CA ARG A 158 3.11 -15.21 2.23
C ARG A 158 2.72 -13.76 2.49
N VAL A 159 1.65 -13.30 1.87
CA VAL A 159 1.16 -11.91 2.02
C VAL A 159 0.79 -11.55 3.46
N TYR A 160 0.49 -12.55 4.31
CA TYR A 160 0.25 -12.35 5.74
C TYR A 160 1.55 -12.28 6.54
N GLN A 161 2.55 -13.04 6.18
CA GLN A 161 3.85 -13.16 6.86
C GLN A 161 4.77 -11.97 6.59
N ASP A 162 4.58 -11.31 5.46
CA ASP A 162 5.40 -10.20 5.00
C ASP A 162 4.80 -8.87 5.46
N ASP A 163 5.65 -7.92 5.88
CA ASP A 163 5.22 -6.59 6.31
C ASP A 163 6.36 -5.58 6.15
N ALA A 164 6.28 -4.76 5.11
CA ALA A 164 7.25 -3.70 4.86
C ALA A 164 7.34 -2.68 6.00
N THR A 165 6.23 -2.47 6.75
CA THR A 165 6.17 -1.43 7.80
C THR A 165 6.81 -1.84 9.11
N THR A 166 7.10 -3.13 9.30
CA THR A 166 7.85 -3.67 10.45
C THR A 166 9.28 -4.03 10.09
N GLY A 167 9.62 -4.03 8.78
CA GLY A 167 10.97 -4.23 8.28
C GLY A 167 11.93 -3.11 8.70
N TRP A 168 13.23 -3.41 8.67
CA TRP A 168 14.28 -2.49 9.12
C TRP A 168 14.28 -1.15 8.35
N ALA A 169 14.02 -1.19 7.05
CA ALA A 169 14.04 0.00 6.18
C ALA A 169 12.98 1.02 6.62
N TRP A 170 11.74 0.58 6.79
CA TRP A 170 10.66 1.44 7.27
C TRP A 170 10.95 2.00 8.65
N ARG A 171 11.34 1.14 9.61
CA ARG A 171 11.62 1.54 10.99
C ARG A 171 12.80 2.50 11.09
N THR A 172 13.81 2.36 10.22
CA THR A 172 14.92 3.32 10.14
C THR A 172 14.43 4.69 9.69
N ALA A 173 13.60 4.75 8.63
CA ALA A 173 13.03 6.02 8.18
C ALA A 173 12.18 6.69 9.27
N GLU A 174 11.32 5.92 9.94
CA GLU A 174 10.52 6.44 11.07
C GLU A 174 11.40 7.00 12.20
N ALA A 175 12.43 6.27 12.62
CA ALA A 175 13.35 6.71 13.67
C ALA A 175 14.11 7.99 13.30
N LEU A 176 14.34 8.23 12.01
CA LEU A 176 14.99 9.43 11.49
C LEU A 176 13.99 10.56 11.16
N GLY A 177 12.68 10.36 11.35
CA GLY A 177 11.66 11.32 10.96
C GLY A 177 11.57 11.55 9.45
N MET A 178 11.95 10.56 8.64
CA MET A 178 11.99 10.62 7.18
C MET A 178 10.84 9.84 6.55
N ALA A 179 10.50 10.15 5.30
CA ALA A 179 9.59 9.35 4.49
C ALA A 179 10.37 8.21 3.80
N ALA A 180 9.92 6.97 3.98
CA ALA A 180 10.56 5.81 3.36
C ALA A 180 10.14 5.66 1.90
N ARG A 181 11.11 5.39 1.01
CA ARG A 181 10.91 4.80 -0.31
C ARG A 181 11.62 3.46 -0.33
N ILE A 182 10.86 2.38 -0.31
CA ILE A 182 11.41 1.04 -0.28
C ILE A 182 11.30 0.44 -1.68
N MET A 183 12.43 -0.01 -2.22
CA MET A 183 12.54 -0.75 -3.45
C MET A 183 13.30 -2.05 -3.13
N GLY A 184 12.60 -2.94 -2.44
CA GLY A 184 13.02 -4.30 -2.20
C GLY A 184 12.44 -5.24 -3.24
N TYR A 185 13.20 -6.25 -3.63
CA TYR A 185 12.72 -7.34 -4.48
C TYR A 185 13.33 -8.66 -4.04
N GLY A 186 12.47 -9.56 -3.61
CA GLY A 186 12.89 -10.87 -3.12
C GLY A 186 13.69 -11.66 -4.16
N ALA A 187 14.69 -12.39 -3.70
CA ALA A 187 15.56 -13.28 -4.49
C ALA A 187 16.34 -12.60 -5.65
N VAL A 188 16.40 -11.27 -5.69
CA VAL A 188 17.19 -10.52 -6.70
C VAL A 188 18.38 -9.84 -6.05
N GLY A 189 19.58 -10.18 -6.52
CA GLY A 189 20.84 -9.52 -6.16
C GLY A 189 21.20 -8.40 -7.15
N LEU A 190 22.19 -7.58 -6.78
CA LEU A 190 22.77 -6.57 -7.67
C LEU A 190 23.54 -7.16 -8.84
N THR A 191 23.97 -8.41 -8.69
CA THR A 191 24.68 -9.20 -9.71
C THR A 191 24.05 -10.58 -9.80
N ARG A 192 23.85 -11.07 -11.01
CA ARG A 192 23.53 -12.47 -11.32
C ARG A 192 24.75 -13.14 -11.88
#